data_924892308a4063b8ae5ae0555fdbb3e7
#
_entry.id   924892308a4063b8ae5ae0555fdbb3e7
#
_cell.length_a   1.000
_cell.length_b   1.000
_cell.length_c   1.000
_cell.angle_alpha   90.00
_cell.angle_beta   90.00
_cell.angle_gamma   90.00
#
_symmetry.space_group_name_H-M   'P 1'
#
loop_
_entity.id
_entity.type
_entity.pdbx_description
1 polymer ?
#
loop_
_entity_poly.entity_id
_entity_poly.type
_entity_poly.pdbx_seq_one_letter_code
_entity_poly.pdbx_strand_id
1 'polypeptide(L)'
;MKYFLFICSILLIISCKTEKEKTKKPSFLIGKWIRLNDKKGNKTYENWNTNFTGLGYTLKGKDTTFKEILSIVSINNTLNLKVAGVNETPTLFIFTSQTDSSFTAENPKNKFPKKIKYYLENEQLKAVVSNDDFSINFVFESVK
;
A
#
# COMPACT_ATOMS: atom_id res chain seq x y z
N MET A 1 -10.13 71.00 -23.45
CA MET A 1 -10.55 69.65 -23.72
C MET A 1 -9.70 68.68 -22.90
N LYS A 2 -10.27 68.07 -21.88
CA LYS A 2 -9.60 67.14 -21.00
C LYS A 2 -9.84 65.73 -21.49
N TYR A 3 -8.80 65.05 -22.00
CA TYR A 3 -8.87 63.62 -22.35
C TYR A 3 -8.73 62.81 -21.08
N PHE A 4 -9.82 62.10 -20.73
CA PHE A 4 -9.87 61.17 -19.62
C PHE A 4 -9.41 59.78 -20.16
N LEU A 5 -8.17 59.42 -19.89
CA LEU A 5 -7.63 58.10 -20.23
C LEU A 5 -8.15 57.08 -19.23
N PHE A 6 -9.10 56.24 -19.67
CA PHE A 6 -9.64 55.12 -18.91
C PHE A 6 -8.70 53.93 -19.06
N ILE A 7 -7.79 53.72 -18.11
CA ILE A 7 -6.93 52.54 -18.06
C ILE A 7 -7.76 51.38 -17.52
N CYS A 8 -8.21 50.50 -18.42
CA CYS A 8 -8.89 49.27 -18.07
C CYS A 8 -7.86 48.23 -17.61
N SER A 9 -7.66 48.13 -16.28
CA SER A 9 -6.78 47.11 -15.68
C SER A 9 -7.47 45.74 -15.76
N ILE A 10 -7.02 44.93 -16.73
CA ILE A 10 -7.47 43.54 -16.86
C ILE A 10 -6.74 42.71 -15.78
N LEU A 11 -7.43 42.39 -14.68
CA LEU A 11 -6.99 41.41 -13.69
C LEU A 11 -7.12 40.00 -14.34
N LEU A 12 -6.00 39.46 -14.80
CA LEU A 12 -5.86 38.05 -15.16
C LEU A 12 -5.90 37.23 -13.86
N ILE A 13 -7.09 36.71 -13.56
CA ILE A 13 -7.23 35.69 -12.50
C ILE A 13 -6.62 34.39 -13.06
N ILE A 14 -5.37 34.14 -12.70
CA ILE A 14 -4.72 32.84 -12.93
C ILE A 14 -5.39 31.87 -11.94
N SER A 15 -6.44 31.20 -12.40
CA SER A 15 -7.02 30.08 -11.70
C SER A 15 -6.02 28.92 -11.77
N CYS A 16 -5.16 28.82 -10.75
CA CYS A 16 -4.37 27.62 -10.52
C CYS A 16 -5.32 26.47 -10.21
N LYS A 17 -5.72 25.69 -11.22
CA LYS A 17 -6.30 24.38 -11.01
C LYS A 17 -5.16 23.52 -10.43
N THR A 18 -5.19 23.31 -9.12
CA THR A 18 -4.37 22.29 -8.47
C THR A 18 -4.92 20.94 -8.99
N GLU A 19 -4.33 20.39 -10.04
CA GLU A 19 -4.53 18.97 -10.35
C GLU A 19 -4.10 18.21 -9.09
N LYS A 20 -5.06 17.55 -8.44
CA LYS A 20 -4.77 16.62 -7.34
C LYS A 20 -3.88 15.55 -7.95
N GLU A 21 -2.62 15.56 -7.55
CA GLU A 21 -1.64 14.55 -7.94
C GLU A 21 -2.26 13.17 -7.71
N LYS A 22 -2.42 12.41 -8.81
CA LYS A 22 -2.99 11.06 -8.75
C LYS A 22 -2.04 10.22 -7.89
N THR A 23 -2.47 9.85 -6.69
CA THR A 23 -1.64 9.13 -5.71
C THR A 23 -1.04 7.89 -6.36
N LYS A 24 0.27 7.89 -6.53
CA LYS A 24 1.02 6.83 -7.22
C LYS A 24 0.98 5.56 -6.37
N LYS A 25 0.56 4.44 -6.97
CA LYS A 25 0.57 3.15 -6.29
C LYS A 25 2.00 2.67 -6.02
N PRO A 26 2.24 1.91 -4.92
CA PRO A 26 3.56 1.50 -4.46
C PRO A 26 4.19 0.42 -5.37
N SER A 27 4.89 0.85 -6.43
CA SER A 27 5.49 -0.06 -7.44
C SER A 27 6.58 -0.97 -6.88
N PHE A 28 7.18 -0.64 -5.74
CA PHE A 28 8.19 -1.46 -5.10
C PHE A 28 7.66 -2.82 -4.59
N LEU A 29 6.34 -2.99 -4.49
CA LEU A 29 5.73 -4.28 -4.15
C LEU A 29 5.83 -5.29 -5.29
N ILE A 30 5.83 -4.82 -6.56
CA ILE A 30 5.68 -5.68 -7.74
C ILE A 30 6.82 -6.70 -7.80
N GLY A 31 6.47 -7.98 -7.87
CA GLY A 31 7.42 -9.08 -7.93
C GLY A 31 6.94 -10.33 -7.21
N LYS A 32 7.83 -11.31 -7.15
CA LYS A 32 7.64 -12.55 -6.38
C LYS A 32 8.59 -12.53 -5.20
N TRP A 33 8.07 -12.72 -4.03
CA TRP A 33 8.77 -12.61 -2.77
C TRP A 33 8.66 -13.90 -1.95
N ILE A 34 9.77 -14.34 -1.34
CA ILE A 34 9.79 -15.48 -0.39
C ILE A 34 10.25 -14.99 0.97
N ARG A 35 9.53 -15.36 2.02
CA ARG A 35 9.84 -15.00 3.41
C ARG A 35 11.10 -15.71 3.91
N LEU A 36 12.03 -14.95 4.50
CA LEU A 36 13.28 -15.47 5.07
C LEU A 36 13.12 -15.93 6.52
N ASN A 37 12.32 -15.23 7.30
CA ASN A 37 12.14 -15.48 8.74
C ASN A 37 10.91 -16.32 9.06
N ASP A 38 10.66 -17.33 8.24
CA ASP A 38 9.53 -18.25 8.41
C ASP A 38 9.75 -19.23 9.57
N LYS A 39 8.65 -19.79 10.10
CA LYS A 39 8.72 -20.90 11.04
C LYS A 39 9.26 -22.14 10.33
N LYS A 40 10.01 -22.97 11.06
CA LYS A 40 10.56 -24.22 10.54
C LYS A 40 9.50 -25.07 9.84
N GLY A 41 9.76 -25.48 8.62
CA GLY A 41 8.88 -26.28 7.78
C GLY A 41 7.85 -25.50 6.97
N ASN A 42 7.71 -24.18 7.20
CA ASN A 42 6.88 -23.32 6.39
C ASN A 42 7.68 -22.63 5.29
N LYS A 43 7.01 -22.32 4.18
CA LYS A 43 7.47 -21.43 3.12
C LYS A 43 6.36 -20.45 2.78
N THR A 44 6.55 -19.19 3.09
CA THR A 44 5.57 -18.14 2.82
C THR A 44 6.02 -17.30 1.63
N TYR A 45 5.10 -17.10 0.72
CA TYR A 45 5.29 -16.32 -0.50
C TYR A 45 4.32 -15.15 -0.53
N GLU A 46 4.74 -14.07 -1.17
CA GLU A 46 3.90 -12.95 -1.50
C GLU A 46 4.21 -12.49 -2.92
N ASN A 47 3.23 -12.58 -3.81
CA ASN A 47 3.40 -12.25 -5.23
C ASN A 47 2.52 -11.06 -5.58
N TRP A 48 3.10 -10.03 -6.19
CA TRP A 48 2.41 -8.83 -6.63
C TRP A 48 2.50 -8.63 -8.14
N ASN A 49 1.36 -8.47 -8.77
CA ASN A 49 1.24 -8.19 -10.21
C ASN A 49 1.32 -6.68 -10.49
N THR A 50 1.57 -6.32 -11.76
CA THR A 50 1.66 -4.93 -12.22
C THR A 50 0.36 -4.14 -12.10
N ASN A 51 -0.79 -4.83 -11.99
CA ASN A 51 -2.10 -4.23 -11.71
C ASN A 51 -2.35 -3.99 -10.21
N PHE A 52 -1.35 -4.25 -9.35
CA PHE A 52 -1.41 -4.12 -7.89
C PHE A 52 -2.41 -5.06 -7.22
N THR A 53 -2.61 -6.23 -7.80
CA THR A 53 -3.20 -7.38 -7.11
C THR A 53 -2.09 -8.30 -6.62
N GLY A 54 -2.26 -8.85 -5.44
CA GLY A 54 -1.28 -9.71 -4.79
C GLY A 54 -1.89 -11.00 -4.25
N LEU A 55 -1.05 -11.99 -4.03
CA LEU A 55 -1.38 -13.26 -3.40
C LEU A 55 -0.34 -13.58 -2.35
N GLY A 56 -0.75 -13.62 -1.08
CA GLY A 56 0.03 -14.15 0.03
C GLY A 56 -0.38 -15.58 0.33
N TYR A 57 0.59 -16.50 0.51
CA TYR A 57 0.28 -17.88 0.89
C TYR A 57 1.44 -18.55 1.60
N THR A 58 1.11 -19.49 2.48
CA THR A 58 2.08 -20.31 3.21
C THR A 58 1.89 -21.78 2.87
N LEU A 59 2.98 -22.44 2.54
CA LEU A 59 3.06 -23.89 2.33
C LEU A 59 3.72 -24.55 3.54
N LYS A 60 3.17 -25.71 3.94
CA LYS A 60 3.81 -26.66 4.86
C LYS A 60 3.90 -28.02 4.15
N GLY A 61 5.10 -28.35 3.66
CA GLY A 61 5.25 -29.45 2.71
C GLY A 61 4.50 -29.18 1.41
N LYS A 62 3.50 -29.99 1.07
CA LYS A 62 2.65 -29.81 -0.12
C LYS A 62 1.33 -29.07 0.17
N ASP A 63 1.01 -28.82 1.43
CA ASP A 63 -0.27 -28.26 1.85
C ASP A 63 -0.21 -26.75 1.96
N THR A 64 -1.24 -26.07 1.45
CA THR A 64 -1.43 -24.63 1.68
C THR A 64 -2.12 -24.44 3.02
N THR A 65 -1.40 -23.88 4.00
CA THR A 65 -1.89 -23.66 5.37
C THR A 65 -2.45 -22.27 5.60
N PHE A 66 -2.12 -21.31 4.72
CA PHE A 66 -2.61 -19.94 4.76
C PHE A 66 -2.70 -19.37 3.34
N LYS A 67 -3.70 -18.55 3.08
CA LYS A 67 -3.87 -17.85 1.81
C LYS A 67 -4.66 -16.55 2.01
N GLU A 68 -4.16 -15.47 1.39
CA GLU A 68 -4.85 -14.19 1.34
C GLU A 68 -4.73 -13.56 -0.05
N ILE A 69 -5.69 -12.75 -0.40
CA ILE A 69 -5.70 -11.96 -1.64
C ILE A 69 -5.54 -10.50 -1.28
N LEU A 70 -4.52 -9.88 -1.85
CA LEU A 70 -4.14 -8.51 -1.59
C LEU A 70 -4.47 -7.62 -2.79
N SER A 71 -4.81 -6.37 -2.57
CA SER A 71 -4.89 -5.39 -3.66
C SER A 71 -4.74 -3.96 -3.15
N ILE A 72 -4.10 -3.11 -3.96
CA ILE A 72 -4.08 -1.67 -3.73
C ILE A 72 -5.18 -1.03 -4.56
N VAL A 73 -6.21 -0.53 -3.88
CA VAL A 73 -7.40 0.09 -4.48
C VAL A 73 -7.48 1.57 -4.13
N SER A 74 -8.05 2.37 -5.03
CA SER A 74 -8.34 3.78 -4.75
C SER A 74 -9.82 3.94 -4.45
N ILE A 75 -10.14 4.49 -3.29
CA ILE A 75 -11.50 4.79 -2.84
C ILE A 75 -11.51 6.27 -2.45
N ASN A 76 -12.37 7.07 -3.10
CA ASN A 76 -12.45 8.52 -2.88
C ASN A 76 -11.07 9.22 -2.95
N ASN A 77 -10.28 8.90 -3.97
CA ASN A 77 -8.92 9.41 -4.19
C ASN A 77 -7.90 9.06 -3.07
N THR A 78 -8.22 8.11 -2.21
CA THR A 78 -7.32 7.61 -1.17
C THR A 78 -6.95 6.16 -1.45
N LEU A 79 -5.66 5.83 -1.38
CA LEU A 79 -5.21 4.46 -1.52
C LEU A 79 -5.58 3.64 -0.29
N ASN A 80 -5.95 2.40 -0.53
CA ASN A 80 -6.26 1.42 0.50
C ASN A 80 -5.58 0.10 0.15
N LEU A 81 -5.03 -0.57 1.15
CA LEU A 81 -4.68 -1.99 1.09
C LEU A 81 -5.95 -2.79 1.44
N LYS A 82 -6.43 -3.56 0.49
CA LYS A 82 -7.56 -4.47 0.66
C LYS A 82 -7.03 -5.90 0.84
N VAL A 83 -7.43 -6.55 1.93
CA VAL A 83 -7.08 -7.93 2.27
C VAL A 83 -8.35 -8.77 2.27
N ALA A 84 -8.37 -9.83 1.46
CA ALA A 84 -9.49 -10.75 1.32
C ALA A 84 -9.05 -12.20 1.54
N GLY A 85 -9.99 -13.09 1.84
CA GLY A 85 -9.75 -14.52 2.01
C GLY A 85 -9.33 -14.94 3.43
N VAL A 86 -9.17 -13.97 4.35
CA VAL A 86 -8.86 -14.22 5.77
C VAL A 86 -10.13 -14.12 6.62
N ASN A 87 -10.94 -13.10 6.36
CA ASN A 87 -12.22 -12.88 7.03
C ASN A 87 -13.38 -13.12 6.05
N GLU A 88 -14.61 -13.24 6.56
CA GLU A 88 -15.82 -13.38 5.73
C GLU A 88 -15.97 -12.25 4.71
N THR A 89 -15.59 -11.04 5.10
CA THR A 89 -15.57 -9.86 4.24
C THR A 89 -14.17 -9.30 4.11
N PRO A 90 -13.81 -8.68 2.98
CA PRO A 90 -12.52 -8.03 2.83
C PRO A 90 -12.30 -6.94 3.86
N THR A 91 -11.08 -6.85 4.39
CA THR A 91 -10.65 -5.80 5.31
C THR A 91 -9.93 -4.72 4.53
N LEU A 92 -10.27 -3.45 4.76
CA LEU A 92 -9.62 -2.29 4.16
C LEU A 92 -8.73 -1.59 5.18
N PHE A 93 -7.51 -1.25 4.77
CA PHE A 93 -6.56 -0.44 5.53
C PHE A 93 -6.26 0.81 4.72
N ILE A 94 -6.56 1.99 5.28
CA ILE A 94 -6.38 3.29 4.62
C ILE A 94 -4.91 3.68 4.67
N PHE A 95 -4.33 4.10 3.55
CA PHE A 95 -2.96 4.64 3.54
C PHE A 95 -2.90 5.92 4.36
N THR A 96 -2.04 5.93 5.38
CA THR A 96 -1.79 7.08 6.26
C THR A 96 -0.46 7.77 5.96
N SER A 97 0.48 7.06 5.35
CA SER A 97 1.74 7.61 4.84
C SER A 97 2.28 6.80 3.67
N GLN A 98 3.04 7.44 2.80
CA GLN A 98 3.68 6.80 1.65
C GLN A 98 4.93 7.56 1.22
N THR A 99 5.95 6.81 0.77
CA THR A 99 7.14 7.28 0.05
C THR A 99 7.31 6.43 -1.22
N ASP A 100 8.36 6.63 -1.99
CA ASP A 100 8.67 5.80 -3.17
C ASP A 100 9.02 4.34 -2.79
N SER A 101 9.45 4.09 -1.56
CA SER A 101 9.90 2.76 -1.08
C SER A 101 9.17 2.26 0.16
N SER A 102 8.10 2.94 0.60
CA SER A 102 7.33 2.52 1.78
C SER A 102 5.90 3.02 1.75
N PHE A 103 5.02 2.33 2.48
CA PHE A 103 3.72 2.88 2.90
C PHE A 103 3.30 2.31 4.25
N THR A 104 2.43 3.04 4.92
CA THR A 104 1.71 2.59 6.10
C THR A 104 0.22 2.67 5.82
N ALA A 105 -0.51 1.59 6.14
CA ALA A 105 -1.95 1.52 6.00
C ALA A 105 -2.58 1.08 7.33
N GLU A 106 -3.70 1.70 7.71
CA GLU A 106 -4.27 1.54 9.04
C GLU A 106 -5.77 1.28 9.00
N ASN A 107 -6.23 0.42 9.92
CA ASN A 107 -7.64 0.20 10.25
C ASN A 107 -7.78 0.07 11.78
N PRO A 108 -8.02 1.17 12.50
CA PRO A 108 -8.12 1.16 13.97
C PRO A 108 -9.26 0.28 14.52
N LYS A 109 -10.29 -0.02 13.70
CA LYS A 109 -11.44 -0.84 14.09
C LYS A 109 -11.18 -2.33 13.98
N ASN A 110 -10.12 -2.75 13.24
CA ASN A 110 -9.75 -4.14 13.12
C ASN A 110 -9.10 -4.63 14.43
N LYS A 111 -9.29 -5.90 14.80
CA LYS A 111 -8.67 -6.46 16.01
C LYS A 111 -7.16 -6.63 15.80
N PHE A 112 -6.77 -7.29 14.71
CA PHE A 112 -5.39 -7.51 14.32
C PHE A 112 -5.31 -7.89 12.83
N PRO A 113 -4.36 -7.29 12.10
CA PRO A 113 -3.60 -6.10 12.49
C PRO A 113 -4.46 -4.83 12.46
N LYS A 114 -4.07 -3.79 13.21
CA LYS A 114 -4.60 -2.42 13.07
C LYS A 114 -3.77 -1.59 12.11
N LYS A 115 -2.48 -1.92 11.98
CA LYS A 115 -1.50 -1.21 11.15
C LYS A 115 -0.66 -2.22 10.37
N ILE A 116 -0.45 -1.91 9.09
CA ILE A 116 0.41 -2.65 8.18
C ILE A 116 1.37 -1.65 7.55
N LYS A 117 2.67 -1.88 7.68
CA LYS A 117 3.72 -1.09 7.04
C LYS A 117 4.51 -1.99 6.11
N TYR A 118 4.63 -1.59 4.84
CA TYR A 118 5.55 -2.19 3.88
C TYR A 118 6.69 -1.22 3.57
N TYR A 119 7.89 -1.74 3.41
CA TYR A 119 9.03 -0.96 2.95
C TYR A 119 10.09 -1.83 2.28
N LEU A 120 10.77 -1.23 1.30
CA LEU A 120 11.91 -1.84 0.62
C LEU A 120 13.20 -1.31 1.25
N GLU A 121 14.06 -2.19 1.71
CA GLU A 121 15.36 -1.87 2.31
C GLU A 121 16.38 -2.93 1.92
N ASN A 122 17.53 -2.51 1.37
CA ASN A 122 18.60 -3.40 0.92
C ASN A 122 18.10 -4.52 -0.02
N GLU A 123 17.23 -4.16 -1.00
CA GLU A 123 16.60 -5.07 -1.95
C GLU A 123 15.67 -6.13 -1.33
N GLN A 124 15.41 -6.03 -0.03
CA GLN A 124 14.46 -6.86 0.68
C GLN A 124 13.13 -6.13 0.88
N LEU A 125 12.02 -6.79 0.58
CA LEU A 125 10.71 -6.32 0.98
C LEU A 125 10.48 -6.69 2.44
N LYS A 126 10.12 -5.71 3.24
CA LYS A 126 9.80 -5.90 4.65
C LYS A 126 8.37 -5.48 4.93
N ALA A 127 7.67 -6.25 5.76
CA ALA A 127 6.35 -5.90 6.25
C ALA A 127 6.31 -6.00 7.77
N VAL A 128 5.63 -5.03 8.39
CA VAL A 128 5.36 -5.02 9.83
C VAL A 128 3.86 -4.93 9.99
N VAL A 129 3.26 -5.94 10.60
CA VAL A 129 1.85 -5.94 10.99
C VAL A 129 1.76 -5.79 12.50
N SER A 130 0.93 -4.88 12.98
CA SER A 130 0.88 -4.54 14.41
C SER A 130 -0.53 -4.15 14.89
N ASN A 131 -0.71 -4.21 16.20
CA ASN A 131 -1.76 -3.53 16.93
C ASN A 131 -1.12 -2.69 18.05
N ASP A 132 -1.88 -2.33 19.08
CA ASP A 132 -1.40 -1.50 20.19
C ASP A 132 -0.43 -2.26 21.12
N ASP A 133 -0.48 -3.61 21.13
CA ASP A 133 0.23 -4.44 22.09
C ASP A 133 1.50 -5.08 21.53
N PHE A 134 1.49 -5.49 20.24
CA PHE A 134 2.61 -6.20 19.64
C PHE A 134 2.70 -6.02 18.12
N SER A 135 3.83 -6.44 17.56
CA SER A 135 4.06 -6.45 16.12
C SER A 135 4.69 -7.76 15.64
N ILE A 136 4.45 -8.09 14.37
CA ILE A 136 5.09 -9.22 13.69
C ILE A 136 5.84 -8.65 12.48
N ASN A 137 7.11 -9.01 12.37
CA ASN A 137 7.99 -8.60 11.28
C ASN A 137 8.13 -9.72 10.25
N PHE A 138 8.00 -9.35 8.99
CA PHE A 138 8.21 -10.21 7.84
C PHE A 138 9.37 -9.65 7.02
N VAL A 139 10.30 -10.52 6.63
CA VAL A 139 11.42 -10.17 5.77
C VAL A 139 11.39 -11.10 4.57
N PHE A 140 11.33 -10.51 3.37
CA PHE A 140 11.25 -11.24 2.12
C PHE A 140 12.43 -10.91 1.21
N GLU A 141 12.87 -11.88 0.44
CA GLU A 141 13.77 -11.68 -0.69
C GLU A 141 13.05 -11.93 -2.01
N SER A 142 13.55 -11.32 -3.07
CA SER A 142 13.01 -11.52 -4.43
C SER A 142 13.32 -12.92 -4.93
N VAL A 143 12.31 -13.58 -5.46
CA VAL A 143 12.47 -14.85 -6.19
C VAL A 143 12.79 -14.52 -7.65
N LYS A 144 13.95 -14.90 -8.10
CA LYS A 144 14.41 -14.73 -9.50
C LYS A 144 13.75 -15.76 -10.42
#